data_3237e4c72500f2db04cf6478213a262f
#
_entry.id   3237e4c72500f2db04cf6478213a262f
#
_cell.length_a   1.000
_cell.length_b   1.000
_cell.length_c   1.000
_cell.angle_alpha   90.00
_cell.angle_beta   90.00
_cell.angle_gamma   90.00
#
_symmetry.space_group_name_H-M   'P 1'
#
loop_
_entity.id
_entity.type
_entity.pdbx_description
1 polymer ?
#
loop_
_entity_poly.entity_id
_entity_poly.type
_entity_poly.pdbx_seq_one_letter_code
_entity_poly.pdbx_strand_id
1 'polypeptide(L)'
;MGYISAAISTGFIIGPGIGGFIAEYGVRLPFFFAAAIAFLACFSSIFILKEPLTKEQLAEISAKTKQTNFISDFKRSLNPHYFIAFIIVFVLAFGLSAYETVFSLFSDHKFGFTPKDLAVIITISSIFGVVVQVFMFGKMVDILGEKKMIQLCLIIGAILSVASTVVSNFLGVLLVTCLIFLAFDLLRPALTTFLSKAGGKEQGFVAGMNSAYTSLGNIVGPAMGGILFDVNIHYPYLFAAVILIIGLGITVMWKEKQLAESFAE
;
A
#
# COMPACT_ATOMS: atom_id res chain seq x y z
N MET A 1 -17.03 -1.69 4.63
CA MET A 1 -15.62 -1.42 4.33
C MET A 1 -14.71 -2.60 4.64
N GLY A 2 -14.82 -3.27 5.81
CA GLY A 2 -13.94 -4.39 6.18
C GLY A 2 -13.87 -5.55 5.18
N TYR A 3 -15.01 -6.00 4.66
CA TYR A 3 -15.03 -7.09 3.66
C TYR A 3 -14.33 -6.73 2.35
N ILE A 4 -14.43 -5.47 1.90
CA ILE A 4 -13.75 -5.00 0.68
C ILE A 4 -12.23 -5.00 0.91
N SER A 5 -11.78 -4.47 2.06
CA SER A 5 -10.36 -4.49 2.42
C SER A 5 -9.81 -5.90 2.56
N ALA A 6 -10.57 -6.81 3.19
CA ALA A 6 -10.20 -8.22 3.30
C ALA A 6 -10.09 -8.90 1.92
N ALA A 7 -11.01 -8.62 0.99
CA ALA A 7 -10.96 -9.16 -0.36
C ALA A 7 -9.74 -8.66 -1.14
N ILE A 8 -9.41 -7.36 -1.03
CA ILE A 8 -8.22 -6.77 -1.64
C ILE A 8 -6.95 -7.43 -1.07
N SER A 9 -6.83 -7.53 0.25
CA SER A 9 -5.68 -8.17 0.90
C SER A 9 -5.53 -9.63 0.48
N THR A 10 -6.65 -10.38 0.41
CA THR A 10 -6.66 -11.77 -0.07
C THR A 10 -6.15 -11.87 -1.51
N GLY A 11 -6.56 -10.95 -2.38
CA GLY A 11 -6.07 -10.88 -3.76
C GLY A 11 -4.56 -10.63 -3.86
N PHE A 12 -4.03 -9.73 -3.03
CA PHE A 12 -2.59 -9.44 -2.96
C PHE A 12 -1.77 -10.64 -2.46
N ILE A 13 -2.34 -11.49 -1.59
CA ILE A 13 -1.66 -12.67 -1.08
C ILE A 13 -1.68 -13.82 -2.10
N ILE A 14 -2.88 -14.13 -2.58
CA ILE A 14 -3.11 -15.28 -3.43
C ILE A 14 -2.58 -15.03 -4.85
N GLY A 15 -2.67 -13.78 -5.33
CA GLY A 15 -2.30 -13.41 -6.70
C GLY A 15 -0.88 -13.80 -7.09
N PRO A 16 0.16 -13.30 -6.41
CA PRO A 16 1.55 -13.64 -6.70
C PRO A 16 1.84 -15.14 -6.54
N GLY A 17 1.25 -15.80 -5.53
CA GLY A 17 1.40 -17.24 -5.31
C GLY A 17 0.90 -18.04 -6.51
N ILE A 18 -0.36 -17.86 -6.89
CA ILE A 18 -0.95 -18.55 -8.05
C ILE A 18 -0.21 -18.17 -9.34
N GLY A 19 0.09 -16.86 -9.51
CA GLY A 19 0.79 -16.36 -10.69
C GLY A 19 2.15 -17.00 -10.88
N GLY A 20 2.95 -17.11 -9.81
CA GLY A 20 4.27 -17.73 -9.86
C GLY A 20 4.23 -19.23 -10.15
N PHE A 21 3.29 -19.97 -9.55
CA PHE A 21 3.11 -21.40 -9.87
C PHE A 21 2.64 -21.64 -11.31
N ILE A 22 1.72 -20.82 -11.82
CA ILE A 22 1.25 -20.93 -13.19
C ILE A 22 2.34 -20.54 -14.19
N ALA A 23 3.21 -19.60 -13.85
CA ALA A 23 4.32 -19.15 -14.70
C ALA A 23 5.32 -20.27 -15.03
N GLU A 24 5.43 -21.32 -14.19
CA GLU A 24 6.24 -22.51 -14.50
C GLU A 24 5.80 -23.24 -15.75
N TYR A 25 4.49 -23.22 -16.04
CA TYR A 25 3.93 -23.86 -17.23
C TYR A 25 3.98 -22.97 -18.48
N GLY A 26 4.29 -21.69 -18.31
CA GLY A 26 4.47 -20.72 -19.39
C GLY A 26 4.27 -19.29 -18.91
N VAL A 27 5.19 -18.41 -19.31
CA VAL A 27 5.24 -17.00 -18.88
C VAL A 27 3.94 -16.22 -19.19
N ARG A 28 3.18 -16.65 -20.20
CA ARG A 28 1.93 -15.99 -20.61
C ARG A 28 0.69 -16.53 -19.89
N LEU A 29 0.75 -17.72 -19.30
CA LEU A 29 -0.40 -18.36 -18.67
C LEU A 29 -1.00 -17.60 -17.49
N PRO A 30 -0.22 -16.97 -16.60
CA PRO A 30 -0.77 -16.13 -15.52
C PRO A 30 -1.69 -15.02 -16.03
N PHE A 31 -1.35 -14.40 -17.18
CA PHE A 31 -2.16 -13.33 -17.77
C PHE A 31 -3.51 -13.84 -18.29
N PHE A 32 -3.54 -15.01 -18.93
CA PHE A 32 -4.80 -15.63 -19.36
C PHE A 32 -5.65 -16.06 -18.18
N PHE A 33 -5.04 -16.57 -17.12
CA PHE A 33 -5.74 -16.93 -15.89
C PHE A 33 -6.34 -15.70 -15.20
N ALA A 34 -5.58 -14.63 -15.07
CA ALA A 34 -6.07 -13.36 -14.54
C ALA A 34 -7.21 -12.78 -15.39
N ALA A 35 -7.10 -12.84 -16.72
CA ALA A 35 -8.15 -12.40 -17.62
C ALA A 35 -9.45 -13.23 -17.45
N ALA A 36 -9.34 -14.55 -17.29
CA ALA A 36 -10.48 -15.41 -17.03
C ALA A 36 -11.19 -15.09 -15.72
N ILE A 37 -10.43 -14.87 -14.64
CA ILE A 37 -10.98 -14.44 -13.34
C ILE A 37 -11.67 -13.06 -13.44
N ALA A 38 -11.04 -12.10 -14.11
CA ALA A 38 -11.61 -10.77 -14.32
C ALA A 38 -12.93 -10.84 -15.13
N PHE A 39 -12.97 -11.69 -16.16
CA PHE A 39 -14.18 -11.94 -16.94
C PHE A 39 -15.30 -12.55 -16.10
N LEU A 40 -14.98 -13.56 -15.27
CA LEU A 40 -15.95 -14.17 -14.36
C LEU A 40 -16.46 -13.16 -13.32
N ALA A 41 -15.59 -12.31 -12.79
CA ALA A 41 -15.98 -11.25 -11.85
C ALA A 41 -16.90 -10.22 -12.51
N CYS A 42 -16.61 -9.80 -13.75
CA CYS A 42 -17.45 -8.90 -14.52
C CYS A 42 -18.83 -9.51 -14.78
N PHE A 43 -18.86 -10.78 -15.23
CA PHE A 43 -20.10 -11.52 -15.48
C PHE A 43 -20.94 -11.65 -14.20
N SER A 44 -20.31 -12.04 -13.10
CA SER A 44 -20.97 -12.16 -11.79
C SER A 44 -21.53 -10.81 -11.32
N SER A 45 -20.80 -9.72 -11.55
CA SER A 45 -21.23 -8.37 -11.20
C SER A 45 -22.53 -7.98 -11.91
N ILE A 46 -22.66 -8.28 -13.20
CA ILE A 46 -23.85 -7.95 -13.99
C ILE A 46 -25.11 -8.65 -13.46
N PHE A 47 -24.97 -9.90 -12.99
CA PHE A 47 -26.13 -10.69 -12.57
C PHE A 47 -26.44 -10.61 -11.06
N ILE A 48 -25.44 -10.35 -10.22
CA ILE A 48 -25.56 -10.41 -8.76
C ILE A 48 -25.70 -9.01 -8.14
N LEU A 49 -24.99 -7.99 -8.69
CA LEU A 49 -25.02 -6.64 -8.15
C LEU A 49 -26.29 -5.91 -8.60
N LYS A 50 -27.15 -5.62 -7.63
CA LYS A 50 -28.28 -4.71 -7.82
C LYS A 50 -27.82 -3.28 -7.52
N GLU A 51 -28.31 -2.32 -8.31
CA GLU A 51 -28.06 -0.89 -8.06
C GLU A 51 -28.66 -0.49 -6.71
N PRO A 52 -27.84 -0.09 -5.72
CA PRO A 52 -28.33 0.24 -4.38
C PRO A 52 -28.93 1.65 -4.30
N LEU A 53 -28.67 2.51 -5.30
CA LEU A 53 -29.12 3.89 -5.31
C LEU A 53 -30.38 4.07 -6.15
N THR A 54 -31.34 4.82 -5.62
CA THR A 54 -32.51 5.22 -6.39
C THR A 54 -32.13 6.27 -7.44
N LYS A 55 -32.92 6.38 -8.51
CA LYS A 55 -32.69 7.38 -9.57
C LYS A 55 -32.65 8.82 -9.03
N GLU A 56 -33.42 9.09 -7.98
CA GLU A 56 -33.45 10.40 -7.31
C GLU A 56 -32.15 10.68 -6.54
N GLN A 57 -31.65 9.70 -5.80
CA GLN A 57 -30.36 9.78 -5.09
C GLN A 57 -29.20 9.95 -6.08
N LEU A 58 -29.20 9.24 -7.20
CA LEU A 58 -28.21 9.40 -8.27
C LEU A 58 -28.24 10.82 -8.88
N ALA A 59 -29.43 11.39 -9.11
CA ALA A 59 -29.56 12.73 -9.61
C ALA A 59 -29.05 13.79 -8.61
N GLU A 60 -29.35 13.61 -7.33
CA GLU A 60 -28.88 14.48 -6.25
C GLU A 60 -27.35 14.44 -6.09
N ILE A 61 -26.77 13.25 -6.09
CA ILE A 61 -25.31 13.05 -6.04
C ILE A 61 -24.65 13.68 -7.28
N SER A 62 -25.21 13.43 -8.47
CA SER A 62 -24.69 14.02 -9.72
C SER A 62 -24.74 15.56 -9.71
N ALA A 63 -25.77 16.15 -9.14
CA ALA A 63 -25.88 17.61 -9.00
C ALA A 63 -24.83 18.16 -8.01
N LYS A 64 -24.59 17.47 -6.90
CA LYS A 64 -23.55 17.84 -5.92
C LYS A 64 -22.14 17.65 -6.47
N THR A 65 -21.89 16.57 -7.22
CA THR A 65 -20.57 16.25 -7.79
C THR A 65 -20.16 17.25 -8.89
N LYS A 66 -21.10 17.89 -9.57
CA LYS A 66 -20.79 18.95 -10.55
C LYS A 66 -20.07 20.17 -9.97
N GLN A 67 -20.06 20.34 -8.65
CA GLN A 67 -19.43 21.49 -7.97
C GLN A 67 -18.01 21.19 -7.45
N THR A 68 -17.55 19.94 -7.43
CA THR A 68 -16.20 19.60 -6.98
C THR A 68 -15.24 19.46 -8.14
N ASN A 69 -14.32 20.43 -8.28
CA ASN A 69 -13.22 20.34 -9.23
C ASN A 69 -12.05 19.61 -8.57
N PHE A 70 -11.50 18.58 -9.23
CA PHE A 70 -10.29 17.86 -8.76
C PHE A 70 -9.15 18.82 -8.37
N ILE A 71 -8.97 19.91 -9.14
CA ILE A 71 -7.95 20.93 -8.83
C ILE A 71 -8.24 21.64 -7.51
N SER A 72 -9.52 21.90 -7.19
CA SER A 72 -9.93 22.50 -5.92
C SER A 72 -9.65 21.55 -4.75
N ASP A 73 -10.00 20.27 -4.90
CA ASP A 73 -9.77 19.25 -3.88
C ASP A 73 -8.27 18.99 -3.68
N PHE A 74 -7.49 19.00 -4.76
CA PHE A 74 -6.03 18.89 -4.67
C PHE A 74 -5.41 20.10 -3.95
N LYS A 75 -5.83 21.34 -4.26
CA LYS A 75 -5.41 22.53 -3.51
C LYS A 75 -5.79 22.44 -2.05
N ARG A 76 -6.98 21.92 -1.74
CA ARG A 76 -7.44 21.71 -0.39
C ARG A 76 -6.61 20.66 0.36
N SER A 77 -6.15 19.62 -0.31
CA SER A 77 -5.26 18.61 0.29
C SER A 77 -3.90 19.16 0.72
N LEU A 78 -3.47 20.29 0.13
CA LEU A 78 -2.24 21.00 0.52
C LEU A 78 -2.40 21.83 1.81
N ASN A 79 -3.60 21.93 2.38
CA ASN A 79 -3.81 22.53 3.67
C ASN A 79 -3.00 21.75 4.72
N PRO A 80 -2.24 22.41 5.61
CA PRO A 80 -1.39 21.77 6.63
C PRO A 80 -2.08 20.66 7.42
N HIS A 81 -3.38 20.74 7.55
CA HIS A 81 -4.26 19.78 8.23
C HIS A 81 -4.23 18.39 7.64
N TYR A 82 -4.38 18.28 6.32
CA TYR A 82 -4.43 17.03 5.59
C TYR A 82 -3.10 16.67 4.96
N PHE A 83 -2.30 17.66 4.63
CA PHE A 83 -1.09 17.52 3.83
C PHE A 83 -0.12 16.50 4.42
N ILE A 84 0.14 16.58 5.74
CA ILE A 84 1.08 15.67 6.41
C ILE A 84 0.60 14.22 6.26
N ALA A 85 -0.68 13.95 6.50
CA ALA A 85 -1.22 12.60 6.38
C ALA A 85 -1.13 12.06 4.93
N PHE A 86 -1.48 12.90 3.95
CA PHE A 86 -1.40 12.50 2.55
C PHE A 86 0.03 12.31 2.05
N ILE A 87 0.99 13.11 2.54
CA ILE A 87 2.41 12.88 2.24
C ILE A 87 2.89 11.54 2.81
N ILE A 88 2.42 11.14 3.99
CA ILE A 88 2.76 9.82 4.55
C ILE A 88 2.14 8.71 3.71
N VAL A 89 0.91 8.88 3.19
CA VAL A 89 0.31 7.95 2.23
C VAL A 89 1.15 7.83 0.96
N PHE A 90 1.60 8.95 0.42
CA PHE A 90 2.49 8.96 -0.74
C PHE A 90 3.81 8.24 -0.45
N VAL A 91 4.46 8.53 0.68
CA VAL A 91 5.72 7.90 1.10
C VAL A 91 5.56 6.38 1.24
N LEU A 92 4.45 5.93 1.85
CA LEU A 92 4.13 4.51 1.97
C LEU A 92 3.97 3.85 0.59
N ALA A 93 3.11 4.42 -0.26
CA ALA A 93 2.82 3.86 -1.58
C ALA A 93 4.07 3.86 -2.47
N PHE A 94 4.84 4.94 -2.43
CA PHE A 94 6.13 5.06 -3.13
C PHE A 94 7.12 3.99 -2.66
N GLY A 95 7.35 3.88 -1.35
CA GLY A 95 8.34 2.95 -0.78
C GLY A 95 7.98 1.50 -1.08
N LEU A 96 6.72 1.11 -0.90
CA LEU A 96 6.25 -0.24 -1.20
C LEU A 96 6.35 -0.55 -2.69
N SER A 97 5.84 0.33 -3.54
CA SER A 97 5.81 0.10 -4.99
C SER A 97 7.22 0.10 -5.61
N ALA A 98 8.12 0.96 -5.13
CA ALA A 98 9.53 0.92 -5.52
C ALA A 98 10.19 -0.40 -5.11
N TYR A 99 9.94 -0.87 -3.87
CA TYR A 99 10.47 -2.14 -3.38
C TYR A 99 9.95 -3.33 -4.21
N GLU A 100 8.64 -3.45 -4.37
CA GLU A 100 8.01 -4.57 -5.08
C GLU A 100 8.49 -4.68 -6.53
N THR A 101 8.60 -3.54 -7.22
CA THR A 101 8.98 -3.52 -8.64
C THR A 101 10.40 -4.01 -8.87
N VAL A 102 11.35 -3.61 -8.01
CA VAL A 102 12.75 -4.00 -8.19
C VAL A 102 13.09 -5.31 -7.49
N PHE A 103 12.23 -5.82 -6.59
CA PHE A 103 12.51 -7.02 -5.80
C PHE A 103 12.76 -8.25 -6.68
N SER A 104 11.94 -8.44 -7.71
CA SER A 104 12.10 -9.57 -8.64
C SER A 104 13.42 -9.48 -9.42
N LEU A 105 13.72 -8.30 -9.99
CA LEU A 105 14.94 -8.06 -10.74
C LEU A 105 16.19 -8.18 -9.86
N PHE A 106 16.15 -7.61 -8.67
CA PHE A 106 17.24 -7.70 -7.71
C PHE A 106 17.54 -9.12 -7.28
N SER A 107 16.49 -9.89 -6.98
CA SER A 107 16.62 -11.27 -6.52
C SER A 107 17.13 -12.19 -7.62
N ASP A 108 16.71 -11.99 -8.86
CA ASP A 108 17.26 -12.70 -10.03
C ASP A 108 18.74 -12.32 -10.25
N HIS A 109 19.05 -11.03 -10.34
CA HIS A 109 20.42 -10.56 -10.59
C HIS A 109 21.43 -10.92 -9.49
N LYS A 110 21.01 -10.86 -8.21
CA LYS A 110 21.93 -11.07 -7.08
C LYS A 110 22.06 -12.53 -6.67
N PHE A 111 20.97 -13.30 -6.78
CA PHE A 111 20.87 -14.66 -6.25
C PHE A 111 20.53 -15.70 -7.30
N GLY A 112 20.10 -15.32 -8.50
CA GLY A 112 19.62 -16.25 -9.54
C GLY A 112 18.29 -16.91 -9.14
N PHE A 113 17.43 -16.23 -8.37
CA PHE A 113 16.15 -16.80 -7.93
C PHE A 113 15.20 -16.97 -9.10
N THR A 114 14.58 -18.14 -9.15
CA THR A 114 13.56 -18.47 -10.14
C THR A 114 12.23 -17.77 -9.81
N PRO A 115 11.31 -17.60 -10.77
CA PRO A 115 9.95 -17.11 -10.50
C PRO A 115 9.22 -17.89 -9.39
N LYS A 116 9.52 -19.19 -9.25
CA LYS A 116 8.98 -20.01 -8.17
C LYS A 116 9.51 -19.63 -6.79
N ASP A 117 10.82 -19.40 -6.68
CA ASP A 117 11.44 -18.95 -5.43
C ASP A 117 10.82 -17.63 -4.97
N LEU A 118 10.63 -16.70 -5.91
CA LEU A 118 9.97 -15.41 -5.65
C LEU A 118 8.52 -15.60 -5.22
N ALA A 119 7.76 -16.45 -5.91
CA ALA A 119 6.39 -16.75 -5.55
C ALA A 119 6.28 -17.32 -4.13
N VAL A 120 7.18 -18.24 -3.75
CA VAL A 120 7.24 -18.82 -2.40
C VAL A 120 7.53 -17.73 -1.37
N ILE A 121 8.54 -16.89 -1.60
CA ILE A 121 8.91 -15.79 -0.69
C ILE A 121 7.73 -14.84 -0.50
N ILE A 122 7.13 -14.35 -1.59
CA ILE A 122 6.02 -13.39 -1.53
C ILE A 122 4.80 -14.03 -0.85
N THR A 123 4.45 -15.26 -1.19
CA THR A 123 3.28 -15.95 -0.61
C THR A 123 3.45 -16.16 0.89
N ILE A 124 4.59 -16.66 1.35
CA ILE A 124 4.86 -16.87 2.77
C ILE A 124 4.84 -15.54 3.51
N SER A 125 5.49 -14.51 2.95
CA SER A 125 5.54 -13.16 3.54
C SER A 125 4.14 -12.56 3.67
N SER A 126 3.31 -12.68 2.64
CA SER A 126 1.94 -12.14 2.63
C SER A 126 1.03 -12.89 3.62
N ILE A 127 1.11 -14.23 3.69
CA ILE A 127 0.36 -15.02 4.67
C ILE A 127 0.75 -14.61 6.09
N PHE A 128 2.04 -14.49 6.35
CA PHE A 128 2.56 -14.06 7.65
C PHE A 128 2.06 -12.65 8.01
N GLY A 129 2.15 -11.70 7.07
CA GLY A 129 1.67 -10.33 7.23
C GLY A 129 0.18 -10.28 7.61
N VAL A 130 -0.67 -11.02 6.87
CA VAL A 130 -2.11 -11.05 7.14
C VAL A 130 -2.45 -11.72 8.47
N VAL A 131 -1.78 -12.82 8.83
CA VAL A 131 -1.99 -13.47 10.13
C VAL A 131 -1.71 -12.49 11.26
N VAL A 132 -0.57 -11.80 11.21
CA VAL A 132 -0.22 -10.80 12.22
C VAL A 132 -1.20 -9.62 12.17
N GLN A 133 -1.57 -9.13 11.00
CA GLN A 133 -2.53 -8.04 10.85
C GLN A 133 -3.89 -8.38 11.48
N VAL A 134 -4.44 -9.56 11.19
CA VAL A 134 -5.77 -9.95 11.70
C VAL A 134 -5.77 -10.15 13.21
N PHE A 135 -4.74 -10.79 13.76
CA PHE A 135 -4.73 -11.17 15.18
C PHE A 135 -4.09 -10.13 16.10
N MET A 136 -3.16 -9.33 15.61
CA MET A 136 -2.35 -8.45 16.45
C MET A 136 -2.57 -6.96 16.19
N PHE A 137 -2.99 -6.55 14.97
CA PHE A 137 -3.09 -5.13 14.61
C PHE A 137 -3.95 -4.33 15.59
N GLY A 138 -5.16 -4.81 15.94
CA GLY A 138 -6.05 -4.13 16.87
C GLY A 138 -5.38 -3.88 18.23
N LYS A 139 -4.81 -4.93 18.82
CA LYS A 139 -4.10 -4.83 20.12
C LYS A 139 -2.89 -3.90 20.05
N MET A 140 -2.15 -3.93 18.95
CA MET A 140 -0.98 -3.06 18.76
C MET A 140 -1.40 -1.59 18.66
N VAL A 141 -2.48 -1.29 17.94
CA VAL A 141 -3.01 0.07 17.83
C VAL A 141 -3.60 0.54 19.17
N ASP A 142 -4.28 -0.33 19.92
CA ASP A 142 -4.83 0.00 21.24
C ASP A 142 -3.73 0.36 22.26
N ILE A 143 -2.58 -0.33 22.19
CA ILE A 143 -1.44 -0.11 23.12
C ILE A 143 -0.58 1.09 22.68
N LEU A 144 -0.26 1.19 21.40
CA LEU A 144 0.71 2.16 20.89
C LEU A 144 0.05 3.46 20.38
N GLY A 145 -1.20 3.38 19.94
CA GLY A 145 -1.86 4.41 19.14
C GLY A 145 -1.40 4.42 17.68
N GLU A 146 -2.23 4.98 16.79
CA GLU A 146 -1.97 4.97 15.35
C GLU A 146 -0.65 5.66 14.99
N LYS A 147 -0.36 6.80 15.60
CA LYS A 147 0.86 7.58 15.30
C LYS A 147 2.14 6.82 15.59
N LYS A 148 2.25 6.23 16.79
CA LYS A 148 3.45 5.45 17.17
C LYS A 148 3.56 4.19 16.32
N MET A 149 2.43 3.59 15.97
CA MET A 149 2.40 2.44 15.06
C MET A 149 2.95 2.81 13.69
N ILE A 150 2.53 3.93 13.12
CA ILE A 150 3.05 4.47 11.85
C ILE A 150 4.57 4.68 11.96
N GLN A 151 5.03 5.34 13.03
CA GLN A 151 6.46 5.61 13.24
C GLN A 151 7.28 4.32 13.35
N LEU A 152 6.79 3.34 14.10
CA LEU A 152 7.44 2.04 14.26
C LEU A 152 7.58 1.31 12.92
N CYS A 153 6.52 1.26 12.14
CA CYS A 153 6.54 0.63 10.83
C CYS A 153 7.49 1.34 9.84
N LEU A 154 7.54 2.67 9.86
CA LEU A 154 8.48 3.43 9.03
C LEU A 154 9.95 3.17 9.41
N ILE A 155 10.26 3.07 10.71
CA ILE A 155 11.60 2.74 11.20
C ILE A 155 11.98 1.33 10.77
N ILE A 156 11.12 0.35 11.03
CA ILE A 156 11.35 -1.05 10.66
C ILE A 156 11.53 -1.17 9.14
N GLY A 157 10.63 -0.56 8.36
CA GLY A 157 10.72 -0.56 6.90
C GLY A 157 12.03 0.04 6.39
N ALA A 158 12.48 1.17 6.95
CA ALA A 158 13.76 1.79 6.56
C ALA A 158 14.97 0.89 6.88
N ILE A 159 15.04 0.34 8.10
CA ILE A 159 16.14 -0.56 8.51
C ILE A 159 16.17 -1.81 7.62
N LEU A 160 15.02 -2.43 7.39
CA LEU A 160 14.92 -3.65 6.61
C LEU A 160 15.19 -3.40 5.10
N SER A 161 14.83 -2.24 4.56
CA SER A 161 15.21 -1.86 3.20
C SER A 161 16.73 -1.82 3.04
N VAL A 162 17.46 -1.27 4.01
CA VAL A 162 18.93 -1.33 4.02
C VAL A 162 19.41 -2.78 4.20
N ALA A 163 18.82 -3.55 5.12
CA ALA A 163 19.19 -4.94 5.35
C ALA A 163 19.05 -5.81 4.10
N SER A 164 18.05 -5.53 3.22
CA SER A 164 17.88 -6.22 1.94
C SER A 164 19.12 -6.15 1.04
N THR A 165 19.91 -5.09 1.16
CA THR A 165 21.13 -4.91 0.35
C THR A 165 22.30 -5.79 0.81
N VAL A 166 22.30 -6.19 2.07
CA VAL A 166 23.43 -6.93 2.71
C VAL A 166 23.19 -8.44 2.76
N VAL A 167 21.93 -8.86 2.76
CA VAL A 167 21.57 -10.28 2.81
C VAL A 167 22.07 -11.03 1.58
N SER A 168 22.53 -12.28 1.79
CA SER A 168 23.17 -13.08 0.74
C SER A 168 22.64 -14.51 0.60
N ASN A 169 21.66 -14.93 1.42
CA ASN A 169 21.11 -16.28 1.36
C ASN A 169 19.56 -16.27 1.28
N PHE A 170 18.98 -17.37 0.80
CA PHE A 170 17.53 -17.51 0.62
C PHE A 170 16.74 -17.26 1.92
N LEU A 171 17.16 -17.86 3.04
CA LEU A 171 16.48 -17.70 4.32
C LEU A 171 16.51 -16.26 4.82
N GLY A 172 17.64 -15.58 4.64
CA GLY A 172 17.78 -14.17 5.00
C GLY A 172 16.89 -13.26 4.15
N VAL A 173 16.84 -13.51 2.83
CA VAL A 173 15.92 -12.77 1.93
C VAL A 173 14.47 -13.03 2.35
N LEU A 174 14.08 -14.28 2.61
CA LEU A 174 12.76 -14.64 3.09
C LEU A 174 12.39 -13.87 4.38
N LEU A 175 13.26 -13.91 5.39
CA LEU A 175 13.02 -13.26 6.69
C LEU A 175 12.90 -11.73 6.54
N VAL A 176 13.83 -11.11 5.81
CA VAL A 176 13.79 -9.66 5.59
C VAL A 176 12.53 -9.26 4.83
N THR A 177 12.17 -9.99 3.78
CA THR A 177 10.96 -9.72 2.99
C THR A 177 9.68 -9.91 3.82
N CYS A 178 9.60 -10.98 4.63
CA CYS A 178 8.49 -11.19 5.56
C CYS A 178 8.29 -10.00 6.50
N LEU A 179 9.38 -9.48 7.07
CA LEU A 179 9.32 -8.36 8.01
C LEU A 179 9.02 -7.02 7.30
N ILE A 180 9.51 -6.83 6.08
CA ILE A 180 9.18 -5.64 5.27
C ILE A 180 7.69 -5.63 4.93
N PHE A 181 7.16 -6.73 4.39
CA PHE A 181 5.74 -6.82 4.06
C PHE A 181 4.87 -6.64 5.30
N LEU A 182 5.24 -7.25 6.42
CA LEU A 182 4.56 -7.05 7.69
C LEU A 182 4.53 -5.56 8.08
N ALA A 183 5.65 -4.85 7.98
CA ALA A 183 5.71 -3.43 8.31
C ALA A 183 4.77 -2.60 7.42
N PHE A 184 4.74 -2.86 6.11
CA PHE A 184 3.85 -2.17 5.17
C PHE A 184 2.39 -2.57 5.34
N ASP A 185 2.09 -3.84 5.61
CA ASP A 185 0.74 -4.36 5.85
C ASP A 185 0.12 -3.80 7.12
N LEU A 186 0.91 -3.52 8.15
CA LEU A 186 0.46 -2.86 9.37
C LEU A 186 0.35 -1.33 9.21
N LEU A 187 1.24 -0.74 8.43
CA LEU A 187 1.26 0.71 8.18
C LEU A 187 0.03 1.18 7.41
N ARG A 188 -0.40 0.40 6.40
CA ARG A 188 -1.55 0.74 5.54
C ARG A 188 -2.86 0.92 6.33
N PRO A 189 -3.33 -0.05 7.15
CA PRO A 189 -4.54 0.12 7.94
C PRO A 189 -4.38 1.17 9.04
N ALA A 190 -3.20 1.34 9.63
CA ALA A 190 -2.94 2.39 10.61
C ALA A 190 -3.17 3.79 10.00
N LEU A 191 -2.65 4.04 8.80
CA LEU A 191 -2.88 5.28 8.06
C LEU A 191 -4.35 5.45 7.66
N THR A 192 -5.00 4.40 7.17
CA THR A 192 -6.41 4.46 6.77
C THR A 192 -7.32 4.76 7.97
N THR A 193 -7.07 4.12 9.12
CA THR A 193 -7.82 4.39 10.37
C THR A 193 -7.60 5.82 10.82
N PHE A 194 -6.35 6.27 10.80
CA PHE A 194 -5.99 7.63 11.15
C PHE A 194 -6.69 8.66 10.24
N LEU A 195 -6.61 8.49 8.91
CA LEU A 195 -7.26 9.36 7.94
C LEU A 195 -8.79 9.34 8.07
N SER A 196 -9.39 8.18 8.35
CA SER A 196 -10.83 8.06 8.56
C SER A 196 -11.28 8.83 9.81
N LYS A 197 -10.52 8.77 10.91
CA LYS A 197 -10.78 9.58 12.10
C LYS A 197 -10.62 11.07 11.81
N ALA A 198 -9.56 11.42 11.08
CA ALA A 198 -9.28 12.79 10.68
C ALA A 198 -10.32 13.38 9.71
N GLY A 199 -10.93 12.56 8.87
CA GLY A 199 -11.89 13.00 7.85
C GLY A 199 -13.28 13.39 8.38
N GLY A 200 -13.66 12.98 9.60
CA GLY A 200 -14.94 13.33 10.21
C GLY A 200 -16.13 13.21 9.22
N LYS A 201 -16.73 14.34 8.88
CA LYS A 201 -17.85 14.44 7.93
C LYS A 201 -17.41 14.40 6.45
N GLU A 202 -16.12 14.50 6.16
CA GLU A 202 -15.55 14.64 4.81
C GLU A 202 -14.93 13.34 4.29
N GLN A 203 -15.48 12.20 4.65
CA GLN A 203 -14.97 10.87 4.29
C GLN A 203 -14.73 10.69 2.78
N GLY A 204 -15.60 11.25 1.94
CA GLY A 204 -15.47 11.18 0.48
C GLY A 204 -14.22 11.90 -0.04
N PHE A 205 -13.96 13.12 0.47
CA PHE A 205 -12.76 13.89 0.15
C PHE A 205 -11.50 13.16 0.60
N VAL A 206 -11.47 12.70 1.85
CA VAL A 206 -10.29 12.00 2.41
C VAL A 206 -10.02 10.69 1.67
N ALA A 207 -11.03 9.89 1.36
CA ALA A 207 -10.87 8.66 0.60
C ALA A 207 -10.39 8.92 -0.84
N GLY A 208 -10.93 9.95 -1.51
CA GLY A 208 -10.51 10.36 -2.85
C GLY A 208 -9.05 10.82 -2.88
N MET A 209 -8.65 11.67 -1.94
CA MET A 209 -7.26 12.15 -1.85
C MET A 209 -6.30 11.04 -1.43
N ASN A 210 -6.67 10.15 -0.50
CA ASN A 210 -5.89 8.97 -0.17
C ASN A 210 -5.60 8.13 -1.42
N SER A 211 -6.61 7.89 -2.26
CA SER A 211 -6.44 7.16 -3.52
C SER A 211 -5.53 7.90 -4.51
N ALA A 212 -5.65 9.23 -4.61
CA ALA A 212 -4.83 10.05 -5.50
C ALA A 212 -3.35 10.01 -5.10
N TYR A 213 -3.04 10.23 -3.81
CA TYR A 213 -1.66 10.19 -3.30
C TYR A 213 -1.06 8.78 -3.37
N THR A 214 -1.86 7.74 -3.12
CA THR A 214 -1.44 6.34 -3.33
C THR A 214 -1.10 6.09 -4.79
N SER A 215 -1.94 6.54 -5.72
CA SER A 215 -1.69 6.39 -7.16
C SER A 215 -0.43 7.13 -7.62
N LEU A 216 -0.19 8.35 -7.11
CA LEU A 216 1.05 9.08 -7.38
C LEU A 216 2.28 8.29 -6.89
N GLY A 217 2.22 7.72 -5.69
CA GLY A 217 3.29 6.88 -5.15
C GLY A 217 3.54 5.65 -6.03
N ASN A 218 2.48 4.99 -6.47
CA ASN A 218 2.54 3.80 -7.33
C ASN A 218 3.04 4.10 -8.76
N ILE A 219 2.96 5.35 -9.23
CA ILE A 219 3.53 5.77 -10.51
C ILE A 219 5.01 6.13 -10.34
N VAL A 220 5.33 6.97 -9.35
CA VAL A 220 6.68 7.50 -9.17
C VAL A 220 7.62 6.45 -8.61
N GLY A 221 7.14 5.56 -7.73
CA GLY A 221 7.94 4.50 -7.10
C GLY A 221 8.64 3.60 -8.10
N PRO A 222 7.91 2.90 -8.99
CA PRO A 222 8.51 2.04 -10.02
C PRO A 222 9.43 2.79 -10.98
N ALA A 223 9.04 3.99 -11.40
CA ALA A 223 9.85 4.81 -12.31
C ALA A 223 11.22 5.15 -11.71
N MET A 224 11.23 5.65 -10.48
CA MET A 224 12.47 5.94 -9.75
C MET A 224 13.24 4.68 -9.40
N GLY A 225 12.53 3.62 -8.98
CA GLY A 225 13.11 2.33 -8.68
C GLY A 225 13.88 1.75 -9.88
N GLY A 226 13.28 1.77 -11.07
CA GLY A 226 13.91 1.31 -12.30
C GLY A 226 15.15 2.13 -12.69
N ILE A 227 15.03 3.46 -12.71
CA ILE A 227 16.16 4.36 -13.03
C ILE A 227 17.34 4.14 -12.07
N LEU A 228 17.06 4.02 -10.78
CA LEU A 228 18.10 3.80 -9.78
C LEU A 228 18.72 2.40 -9.88
N PHE A 229 17.93 1.40 -10.26
CA PHE A 229 18.39 0.03 -10.46
C PHE A 229 19.38 -0.07 -11.62
N ASP A 230 19.15 0.65 -12.72
CA ASP A 230 20.07 0.70 -13.87
C ASP A 230 21.44 1.28 -13.50
N VAL A 231 21.48 2.18 -12.50
CA VAL A 231 22.75 2.75 -12.01
C VAL A 231 23.44 1.78 -11.06
N ASN A 232 22.70 1.23 -10.09
CA ASN A 232 23.20 0.23 -9.14
C ASN A 232 22.02 -0.52 -8.51
N ILE A 233 22.12 -1.86 -8.47
CA ILE A 233 21.05 -2.73 -7.95
C ILE A 233 20.67 -2.46 -6.48
N HIS A 234 21.54 -1.82 -5.69
CA HIS A 234 21.28 -1.49 -4.28
C HIS A 234 20.60 -0.12 -4.10
N TYR A 235 20.72 0.79 -5.07
CA TYR A 235 20.25 2.17 -4.93
C TYR A 235 18.73 2.29 -4.70
N PRO A 236 17.85 1.50 -5.33
CA PRO A 236 16.41 1.57 -5.06
C PRO A 236 16.06 1.33 -3.59
N TYR A 237 16.73 0.36 -2.95
CA TYR A 237 16.49 0.04 -1.54
C TYR A 237 17.01 1.12 -0.58
N LEU A 238 18.19 1.67 -0.87
CA LEU A 238 18.74 2.78 -0.09
C LEU A 238 17.87 4.04 -0.25
N PHE A 239 17.39 4.30 -1.45
CA PHE A 239 16.50 5.42 -1.72
C PHE A 239 15.14 5.25 -1.03
N ALA A 240 14.55 4.04 -1.08
CA ALA A 240 13.33 3.73 -0.33
C ALA A 240 13.53 3.97 1.18
N ALA A 241 14.66 3.53 1.74
CA ALA A 241 15.00 3.77 3.15
C ALA A 241 15.06 5.28 3.47
N VAL A 242 15.69 6.09 2.61
CA VAL A 242 15.76 7.55 2.79
C VAL A 242 14.36 8.17 2.78
N ILE A 243 13.50 7.78 1.85
CA ILE A 243 12.12 8.29 1.77
C ILE A 243 11.32 7.89 3.01
N LEU A 244 11.47 6.65 3.52
CA LEU A 244 10.82 6.21 4.75
C LEU A 244 11.31 6.99 5.98
N ILE A 245 12.61 7.32 6.04
CA ILE A 245 13.19 8.16 7.11
C ILE A 245 12.65 9.60 7.01
N ILE A 246 12.51 10.16 5.82
CA ILE A 246 11.86 11.47 5.62
C ILE A 246 10.42 11.41 6.12
N GLY A 247 9.66 10.37 5.75
CA GLY A 247 8.32 10.13 6.25
C GLY A 247 8.26 10.05 7.78
N LEU A 248 9.21 9.37 8.40
CA LEU A 248 9.36 9.32 9.85
C LEU A 248 9.59 10.71 10.44
N GLY A 249 10.51 11.50 9.88
CA GLY A 249 10.77 12.88 10.32
C GLY A 249 9.51 13.74 10.28
N ILE A 250 8.72 13.63 9.22
CA ILE A 250 7.44 14.32 9.08
C ILE A 250 6.45 13.87 10.17
N THR A 251 6.36 12.56 10.46
CA THR A 251 5.46 12.06 11.52
C THR A 251 5.88 12.47 12.93
N VAL A 252 7.17 12.62 13.18
CA VAL A 252 7.69 13.11 14.49
C VAL A 252 7.33 14.58 14.70
N MET A 253 7.47 15.41 13.66
CA MET A 253 7.12 16.84 13.71
C MET A 253 5.63 17.09 13.84
N TRP A 254 4.81 16.10 13.56
CA TRP A 254 3.37 16.20 13.57
C TRP A 254 2.80 16.21 15.00
N LYS A 255 2.15 17.29 15.40
CA LYS A 255 1.51 17.44 16.71
C LYS A 255 0.05 16.93 16.63
N GLU A 256 -0.26 15.90 17.38
CA GLU A 256 -1.59 15.27 17.46
C GLU A 256 -2.71 16.24 17.88
N LYS A 257 -2.36 17.27 18.67
CA LYS A 257 -3.29 18.29 19.18
C LYS A 257 -3.90 19.17 18.08
N GLN A 258 -3.18 19.40 16.98
CA GLN A 258 -3.66 20.24 15.88
C GLN A 258 -4.81 19.60 15.07
N LEU A 259 -4.94 18.28 15.11
CA LEU A 259 -6.01 17.56 14.44
C LEU A 259 -7.28 17.46 15.29
N ALA A 260 -7.15 17.22 16.59
CA ALA A 260 -8.31 17.10 17.47
C ALA A 260 -9.08 18.42 17.62
N GLU A 261 -8.39 19.56 17.60
CA GLU A 261 -8.99 20.90 17.74
C GLU A 261 -9.73 21.34 16.46
N SER A 262 -9.29 20.90 15.30
CA SER A 262 -9.87 21.31 14.02
C SER A 262 -11.11 20.53 13.58
N PHE A 263 -11.36 19.38 14.20
CA PHE A 263 -12.58 18.59 14.01
C PHE A 263 -13.68 18.90 15.02
N ALA A 264 -13.37 19.78 15.99
CA ALA A 264 -14.34 20.27 16.96
C ALA A 264 -15.06 21.57 16.52
N GLU A 265 -14.56 22.24 15.50
CA GLU A 265 -15.20 23.36 14.79
C GLU A 265 -15.94 22.86 13.53
#